data_98598ff5e792cf3b2e3d16d5f73fda49
#
_entry.id   98598ff5e792cf3b2e3d16d5f73fda49
#
_cell.length_a   1.000
_cell.length_b   1.000
_cell.length_c   1.000
_cell.angle_alpha   90.00
_cell.angle_beta   90.00
_cell.angle_gamma   90.00
#
_symmetry.space_group_name_H-M   'P 1'
#
loop_
_entity.id
_entity.type
_entity.pdbx_description
1 polymer ?
#
loop_
_entity_poly.entity_id
_entity_poly.type
_entity_poly.pdbx_seq_one_letter_code
_entity_poly.pdbx_strand_id
1 'polypeptide(L)'
;MGISAVFDLPFFRLSKTILRGENIYLRAPRRRDQRQWMDVRRVSKEFLQPWEPTWPTDGVEKAAFRRRLRRFTEDWHSGDSYPFFILHRETNDLLGGITLSNLRRGVTQAATVGYWMGLPYARRGHMVEAVSLVLDYAFDDLRLHRVEAACLVHNEPSRNLLLKIGFTEEGVARQYLCIDGRWQDHRTFGILQADRRAKN
;
A
#
# COMPACT_ATOMS: atom_id res chain seq x y z
N MET A 1 38.89 -29.57 -6.66
CA MET A 1 37.49 -29.75 -6.25
C MET A 1 36.92 -28.37 -5.93
N GLY A 2 36.26 -27.74 -6.91
CA GLY A 2 35.69 -26.41 -6.76
C GLY A 2 34.28 -26.50 -6.25
N ILE A 3 34.01 -25.93 -5.09
CA ILE A 3 32.65 -25.74 -4.57
C ILE A 3 32.10 -24.45 -5.20
N SER A 4 31.24 -24.63 -6.19
CA SER A 4 30.45 -23.53 -6.76
C SER A 4 29.47 -23.06 -5.70
N ALA A 5 29.79 -21.91 -5.07
CA ALA A 5 28.84 -21.18 -4.26
C ALA A 5 27.79 -20.59 -5.21
N VAL A 6 26.66 -21.25 -5.33
CA VAL A 6 25.47 -20.67 -5.94
C VAL A 6 25.05 -19.50 -5.04
N PHE A 7 25.35 -18.28 -5.48
CA PHE A 7 24.81 -17.07 -4.88
C PHE A 7 23.29 -17.14 -5.04
N ASP A 8 22.61 -17.59 -4.00
CA ASP A 8 21.17 -17.46 -3.83
C ASP A 8 20.87 -15.94 -3.74
N LEU A 9 20.64 -15.33 -4.89
CA LEU A 9 20.26 -13.93 -4.98
C LEU A 9 18.93 -13.76 -4.25
N PRO A 10 18.83 -12.83 -3.28
CA PRO A 10 17.64 -12.61 -2.46
C PRO A 10 16.37 -12.20 -3.25
N PHE A 11 16.48 -12.06 -4.56
CA PHE A 11 15.39 -11.81 -5.50
C PHE A 11 14.25 -12.86 -5.46
N PHE A 12 14.53 -14.09 -5.02
CA PHE A 12 13.54 -15.18 -5.01
C PHE A 12 12.58 -15.15 -3.82
N ARG A 13 12.92 -14.50 -2.71
CA ARG A 13 12.02 -14.41 -1.55
C ARG A 13 10.85 -13.44 -1.74
N LEU A 14 11.04 -12.37 -2.50
CA LEU A 14 10.00 -11.35 -2.80
C LEU A 14 8.81 -11.92 -3.59
N SER A 15 8.99 -12.98 -4.34
CA SER A 15 7.97 -13.50 -5.24
C SER A 15 6.92 -14.39 -4.57
N LYS A 16 7.07 -14.74 -3.31
CA LYS A 16 6.23 -15.77 -2.64
C LYS A 16 5.04 -15.22 -1.86
N THR A 17 5.08 -13.97 -1.37
CA THR A 17 3.97 -13.41 -0.62
C THR A 17 2.86 -12.99 -1.58
N ILE A 18 1.75 -13.73 -1.55
CA ILE A 18 0.52 -13.43 -2.29
C ILE A 18 -0.63 -13.50 -1.30
N LEU A 19 -1.30 -12.37 -1.08
CA LEU A 19 -2.50 -12.29 -0.26
C LEU A 19 -3.71 -12.43 -1.20
N ARG A 20 -4.56 -13.42 -0.96
CA ARG A 20 -5.66 -13.79 -1.85
C ARG A 20 -6.98 -13.43 -1.22
N GLY A 21 -7.77 -12.62 -1.92
CA GLY A 21 -9.14 -12.30 -1.59
C GLY A 21 -10.13 -12.97 -2.54
N GLU A 22 -11.37 -12.53 -2.47
CA GLU A 22 -12.47 -13.02 -3.33
C GLU A 22 -12.34 -12.49 -4.76
N ASN A 23 -12.19 -11.16 -4.92
CA ASN A 23 -12.17 -10.49 -6.22
C ASN A 23 -10.76 -10.04 -6.65
N ILE A 24 -9.85 -9.92 -5.70
CA ILE A 24 -8.50 -9.42 -5.90
C ILE A 24 -7.45 -10.33 -5.29
N TYR A 25 -6.23 -10.10 -5.69
CA TYR A 25 -5.06 -10.59 -4.96
C TYR A 25 -3.98 -9.50 -4.90
N LEU A 26 -3.16 -9.56 -3.86
CA LEU A 26 -2.07 -8.63 -3.63
C LEU A 26 -0.74 -9.37 -3.76
N ARG A 27 0.23 -8.74 -4.39
CA ARG A 27 1.62 -9.22 -4.46
C ARG A 27 2.61 -8.08 -4.62
N ALA A 28 3.87 -8.35 -4.33
CA ALA A 28 4.94 -7.40 -4.60
C ALA A 28 4.95 -6.99 -6.09
N PRO A 29 5.23 -5.70 -6.40
CA PRO A 29 5.38 -5.19 -7.76
C PRO A 29 6.49 -5.91 -8.53
N ARG A 30 6.30 -6.09 -9.86
CA ARG A 30 7.22 -6.80 -10.75
C ARG A 30 7.51 -5.98 -12.00
N ARG A 31 8.64 -6.23 -12.66
CA ARG A 31 9.02 -5.54 -13.92
C ARG A 31 7.94 -5.60 -15.00
N ARG A 32 7.24 -6.72 -15.12
CA ARG A 32 6.14 -6.93 -16.09
C ARG A 32 4.93 -6.02 -15.87
N ASP A 33 4.77 -5.44 -14.68
CA ASP A 33 3.64 -4.57 -14.35
C ASP A 33 3.82 -3.14 -14.91
N GLN A 34 4.99 -2.84 -15.48
CA GLN A 34 5.36 -1.49 -15.92
C GLN A 34 4.30 -0.86 -16.83
N ARG A 35 3.83 -1.59 -17.86
CA ARG A 35 2.84 -1.07 -18.81
C ARG A 35 1.53 -0.75 -18.12
N GLN A 36 0.95 -1.70 -17.43
CA GLN A 36 -0.32 -1.51 -16.73
C GLN A 36 -0.23 -0.39 -15.66
N TRP A 37 0.89 -0.30 -14.94
CA TRP A 37 1.10 0.76 -13.95
C TRP A 37 1.11 2.14 -14.63
N MET A 38 1.83 2.29 -15.75
CA MET A 38 1.87 3.54 -16.49
C MET A 38 0.48 3.93 -17.00
N ASP A 39 -0.24 2.97 -17.58
CA ASP A 39 -1.55 3.20 -18.17
C ASP A 39 -2.58 3.61 -17.10
N VAL A 40 -2.69 2.84 -16.01
CA VAL A 40 -3.64 3.16 -14.93
C VAL A 40 -3.31 4.48 -14.23
N ARG A 41 -2.02 4.79 -14.02
CA ARG A 41 -1.60 6.06 -13.41
C ARG A 41 -1.88 7.25 -14.34
N ARG A 42 -1.67 7.10 -15.64
CA ARG A 42 -1.91 8.17 -16.62
C ARG A 42 -3.39 8.56 -16.68
N VAL A 43 -4.29 7.58 -16.81
CA VAL A 43 -5.74 7.85 -16.85
C VAL A 43 -6.31 8.32 -15.50
N SER A 44 -5.58 8.13 -14.43
CA SER A 44 -5.99 8.49 -13.07
C SER A 44 -5.29 9.73 -12.52
N LYS A 45 -4.49 10.44 -13.34
CA LYS A 45 -3.64 11.53 -12.84
C LYS A 45 -4.43 12.60 -12.10
N GLU A 46 -5.43 13.18 -12.73
CA GLU A 46 -6.25 14.25 -12.14
C GLU A 46 -7.03 13.76 -10.91
N PHE A 47 -7.44 12.50 -10.90
CA PHE A 47 -8.15 11.88 -9.79
C PHE A 47 -7.24 11.62 -8.58
N LEU A 48 -5.98 11.27 -8.78
CA LEU A 48 -5.04 10.90 -7.72
C LEU A 48 -4.21 12.08 -7.19
N GLN A 49 -3.86 13.03 -8.05
CA GLN A 49 -2.97 14.13 -7.72
C GLN A 49 -3.39 14.93 -6.47
N PRO A 50 -4.68 15.22 -6.23
CA PRO A 50 -5.11 15.93 -5.02
C PRO A 50 -4.85 15.20 -3.70
N TRP A 51 -4.56 13.90 -3.76
CA TRP A 51 -4.40 13.02 -2.60
C TRP A 51 -2.97 12.53 -2.39
N GLU A 52 -2.06 12.87 -3.28
CA GLU A 52 -0.69 12.36 -3.29
C GLU A 52 0.35 13.49 -3.23
N PRO A 53 1.59 13.21 -2.85
CA PRO A 53 2.71 14.14 -3.05
C PRO A 53 2.82 14.56 -4.52
N THR A 54 3.36 15.74 -4.77
CA THR A 54 3.56 16.27 -6.13
C THR A 54 4.26 15.24 -7.02
N TRP A 55 3.66 14.95 -8.16
CA TRP A 55 4.26 14.04 -9.12
C TRP A 55 5.40 14.72 -9.86
N PRO A 56 6.55 14.08 -10.01
CA PRO A 56 7.59 14.59 -10.89
C PRO A 56 7.11 14.64 -12.35
N THR A 57 7.76 15.44 -13.17
CA THR A 57 7.40 15.60 -14.59
C THR A 57 7.35 14.28 -15.34
N ASP A 58 8.23 13.34 -15.01
CA ASP A 58 8.28 11.98 -15.54
C ASP A 58 7.47 10.95 -14.71
N GLY A 59 6.57 11.40 -13.84
CA GLY A 59 5.92 10.59 -12.80
C GLY A 59 5.14 9.37 -13.29
N VAL A 60 4.78 9.30 -14.58
CA VAL A 60 4.11 8.17 -15.23
C VAL A 60 4.97 7.50 -16.32
N GLU A 61 6.26 7.82 -16.39
CA GLU A 61 7.17 7.29 -17.39
C GLU A 61 7.88 6.00 -16.92
N LYS A 62 8.49 5.30 -17.88
CA LYS A 62 9.26 4.06 -17.60
C LYS A 62 10.36 4.26 -16.54
N ALA A 63 11.02 5.43 -16.57
CA ALA A 63 12.07 5.75 -15.62
C ALA A 63 11.53 5.85 -14.19
N ALA A 64 10.39 6.52 -14.00
CA ALA A 64 9.73 6.63 -12.71
C ALA A 64 9.30 5.26 -12.15
N PHE A 65 8.73 4.39 -13.01
CA PHE A 65 8.41 3.03 -12.60
C PHE A 65 9.64 2.25 -12.14
N ARG A 66 10.76 2.33 -12.89
CA ARG A 66 12.01 1.62 -12.54
C ARG A 66 12.60 2.09 -11.22
N ARG A 67 12.61 3.42 -10.96
CA ARG A 67 13.07 3.99 -9.68
C ARG A 67 12.20 3.49 -8.53
N ARG A 68 10.88 3.53 -8.72
CA ARG A 68 9.91 3.05 -7.73
C ARG A 68 10.07 1.55 -7.47
N LEU A 69 10.21 0.74 -8.51
CA LEU A 69 10.38 -0.70 -8.38
C LEU A 69 11.67 -1.06 -7.63
N ARG A 70 12.78 -0.33 -7.89
CA ARG A 70 14.04 -0.53 -7.15
C ARG A 70 13.82 -0.28 -5.65
N ARG A 71 13.25 0.88 -5.30
CA ARG A 71 12.93 1.22 -3.91
C ARG A 71 12.01 0.16 -3.27
N PHE A 72 10.96 -0.26 -3.94
CA PHE A 72 10.07 -1.31 -3.44
C PHE A 72 10.79 -2.63 -3.19
N THR A 73 11.76 -2.97 -4.04
CA THR A 73 12.59 -4.16 -3.85
C THR A 73 13.49 -4.02 -2.62
N GLU A 74 14.12 -2.87 -2.44
CA GLU A 74 14.94 -2.55 -1.27
C GLU A 74 14.09 -2.58 0.01
N ASP A 75 12.92 -1.96 0.02
CA ASP A 75 11.98 -1.93 1.14
C ASP A 75 11.57 -3.35 1.60
N TRP A 76 11.27 -4.23 0.65
CA TRP A 76 10.94 -5.64 0.94
C TRP A 76 12.13 -6.39 1.55
N HIS A 77 13.35 -6.12 1.12
CA HIS A 77 14.54 -6.78 1.65
C HIS A 77 14.90 -6.34 3.07
N SER A 78 14.80 -5.02 3.33
CA SER A 78 15.07 -4.49 4.65
C SER A 78 13.96 -4.81 5.65
N GLY A 79 12.74 -5.07 5.17
CA GLY A 79 11.56 -5.23 6.02
C GLY A 79 11.01 -3.91 6.56
N ASP A 80 11.44 -2.78 6.02
CA ASP A 80 11.01 -1.44 6.44
C ASP A 80 9.64 -1.08 5.88
N SER A 81 9.29 -1.68 4.73
CA SER A 81 8.03 -1.44 4.03
C SER A 81 7.64 -2.65 3.17
N TYR A 82 6.34 -2.85 3.02
CA TYR A 82 5.75 -3.93 2.22
C TYR A 82 4.79 -3.35 1.18
N PRO A 83 5.29 -2.87 0.04
CA PRO A 83 4.46 -2.42 -1.06
C PRO A 83 3.84 -3.60 -1.84
N PHE A 84 2.53 -3.54 -2.04
CA PHE A 84 1.77 -4.48 -2.84
C PHE A 84 1.10 -3.77 -4.02
N PHE A 85 1.00 -4.44 -5.15
CA PHE A 85 0.03 -4.12 -6.18
C PHE A 85 -1.26 -4.90 -5.95
N ILE A 86 -2.39 -4.24 -6.22
CA ILE A 86 -3.73 -4.80 -6.17
C ILE A 86 -4.08 -5.23 -7.59
N LEU A 87 -4.31 -6.54 -7.80
CA LEU A 87 -4.63 -7.10 -9.10
C LEU A 87 -6.00 -7.78 -9.06
N HIS A 88 -6.76 -7.63 -10.13
CA HIS A 88 -8.02 -8.35 -10.29
C HIS A 88 -7.77 -9.85 -10.43
N ARG A 89 -8.55 -10.67 -9.72
CA ARG A 89 -8.28 -12.11 -9.60
C ARG A 89 -8.39 -12.86 -10.93
N GLU A 90 -9.35 -12.51 -11.77
CA GLU A 90 -9.61 -13.19 -13.03
C GLU A 90 -8.80 -12.59 -14.18
N THR A 91 -8.81 -11.26 -14.34
CA THR A 91 -8.21 -10.60 -15.52
C THR A 91 -6.72 -10.28 -15.33
N ASN A 92 -6.21 -10.29 -14.09
CA ASN A 92 -4.87 -9.84 -13.74
C ASN A 92 -4.60 -8.35 -14.04
N ASP A 93 -5.66 -7.55 -14.18
CA ASP A 93 -5.53 -6.10 -14.33
C ASP A 93 -5.00 -5.46 -13.06
N LEU A 94 -4.08 -4.51 -13.22
CA LEU A 94 -3.58 -3.70 -12.12
C LEU A 94 -4.60 -2.63 -11.75
N LEU A 95 -5.20 -2.78 -10.58
CA LEU A 95 -6.26 -1.88 -10.09
C LEU A 95 -5.71 -0.70 -9.28
N GLY A 96 -4.63 -0.92 -8.53
CA GLY A 96 -4.09 0.06 -7.58
C GLY A 96 -2.88 -0.45 -6.82
N GLY A 97 -2.59 0.18 -5.71
CA GLY A 97 -1.50 -0.24 -4.82
C GLY A 97 -1.80 0.07 -3.36
N ILE A 98 -1.21 -0.72 -2.48
CA ILE A 98 -1.31 -0.59 -1.03
C ILE A 98 0.04 -0.90 -0.41
N THR A 99 0.43 -0.15 0.60
CA THR A 99 1.75 -0.30 1.24
C THR A 99 1.60 -0.25 2.76
N LEU A 100 2.21 -1.20 3.45
CA LEU A 100 2.56 -1.06 4.86
C LEU A 100 3.95 -0.42 4.92
N SER A 101 4.08 0.70 5.59
CA SER A 101 5.32 1.45 5.73
C SER A 101 5.52 1.89 7.18
N ASN A 102 6.66 2.53 7.47
CA ASN A 102 6.98 3.01 8.81
C ASN A 102 6.84 1.89 9.86
N LEU A 103 7.39 0.71 9.55
CA LEU A 103 7.37 -0.41 10.49
C LEU A 103 8.23 -0.08 11.71
N ARG A 104 7.59 -0.03 12.85
CA ARG A 104 8.22 0.22 14.15
C ARG A 104 8.08 -1.01 15.01
N ARG A 105 9.20 -1.58 15.40
CA ARG A 105 9.30 -2.74 16.30
C ARG A 105 9.47 -2.31 17.74
N GLY A 106 9.93 -3.18 18.60
CA GLY A 106 10.12 -2.93 20.02
C GLY A 106 8.81 -2.70 20.75
N VAL A 107 8.70 -1.64 21.51
CA VAL A 107 7.51 -1.31 22.32
C VAL A 107 6.32 -0.81 21.50
N THR A 108 6.53 -0.39 20.26
CA THR A 108 5.46 0.19 19.41
C THR A 108 4.70 -0.87 18.63
N GLN A 109 5.39 -1.83 18.00
CA GLN A 109 4.82 -2.90 17.15
C GLN A 109 3.73 -2.38 16.21
N ALA A 110 4.05 -1.35 15.40
CA ALA A 110 3.08 -0.66 14.54
C ALA A 110 3.61 -0.43 13.13
N ALA A 111 2.68 -0.21 12.19
CA ALA A 111 2.96 0.24 10.83
C ALA A 111 1.89 1.22 10.36
N THR A 112 2.17 1.94 9.27
CA THR A 112 1.23 2.84 8.60
C THR A 112 0.78 2.22 7.29
N VAL A 113 -0.52 2.19 7.01
CA VAL A 113 -1.06 1.78 5.71
C VAL A 113 -1.38 3.00 4.86
N GLY A 114 -0.89 2.98 3.61
CA GLY A 114 -1.22 3.95 2.57
C GLY A 114 -1.65 3.24 1.30
N TYR A 115 -2.58 3.82 0.52
CA TYR A 115 -3.13 3.17 -0.67
C TYR A 115 -3.58 4.17 -1.73
N TRP A 116 -3.70 3.66 -2.97
CA TRP A 116 -4.29 4.38 -4.10
C TRP A 116 -5.04 3.38 -4.99
N MET A 117 -6.08 3.87 -5.68
CA MET A 117 -6.89 3.10 -6.61
C MET A 117 -6.98 3.83 -7.95
N GLY A 118 -6.80 3.12 -9.06
CA GLY A 118 -7.04 3.68 -10.37
C GLY A 118 -8.49 4.12 -10.56
N LEU A 119 -8.70 5.28 -11.20
CA LEU A 119 -10.05 5.84 -11.44
C LEU A 119 -11.03 4.82 -12.05
N PRO A 120 -10.66 3.99 -13.06
CA PRO A 120 -11.59 3.02 -13.64
C PRO A 120 -12.08 1.96 -12.66
N TYR A 121 -11.38 1.76 -11.55
CA TYR A 121 -11.63 0.69 -10.58
C TYR A 121 -12.12 1.23 -9.22
N ALA A 122 -12.25 2.54 -9.09
CA ALA A 122 -12.69 3.18 -7.86
C ALA A 122 -14.16 2.83 -7.52
N ARG A 123 -14.52 2.88 -6.22
CA ARG A 123 -15.89 2.65 -5.70
C ARG A 123 -16.49 1.27 -5.97
N ARG A 124 -15.68 0.24 -6.25
CA ARG A 124 -16.11 -1.15 -6.49
C ARG A 124 -15.85 -2.10 -5.32
N GLY A 125 -15.47 -1.58 -4.16
CA GLY A 125 -15.19 -2.40 -2.97
C GLY A 125 -13.77 -2.98 -2.90
N HIS A 126 -13.01 -2.99 -3.99
CA HIS A 126 -11.67 -3.61 -4.04
C HIS A 126 -10.69 -3.06 -3.00
N MET A 127 -10.75 -1.77 -2.65
CA MET A 127 -9.86 -1.21 -1.63
C MET A 127 -10.22 -1.69 -0.22
N VAL A 128 -11.50 -1.90 0.08
CA VAL A 128 -11.93 -2.49 1.36
C VAL A 128 -11.34 -3.87 1.53
N GLU A 129 -11.44 -4.70 0.48
CA GLU A 129 -10.86 -6.04 0.46
C GLU A 129 -9.32 -6.00 0.58
N ALA A 130 -8.66 -5.09 -0.15
CA ALA A 130 -7.20 -4.94 -0.12
C ALA A 130 -6.69 -4.54 1.28
N VAL A 131 -7.32 -3.55 1.93
CA VAL A 131 -6.92 -3.15 3.29
C VAL A 131 -7.17 -4.29 4.28
N SER A 132 -8.28 -5.02 4.16
CA SER A 132 -8.56 -6.19 5.02
C SER A 132 -7.45 -7.24 4.92
N LEU A 133 -7.04 -7.61 3.70
CA LEU A 133 -5.95 -8.57 3.48
C LEU A 133 -4.61 -8.09 4.06
N VAL A 134 -4.31 -6.79 3.93
CA VAL A 134 -3.08 -6.23 4.48
C VAL A 134 -3.12 -6.15 6.00
N LEU A 135 -4.28 -5.94 6.63
CA LEU A 135 -4.43 -6.00 8.07
C LEU A 135 -4.20 -7.42 8.59
N ASP A 136 -4.75 -8.45 7.93
CA ASP A 136 -4.49 -9.84 8.29
C ASP A 136 -3.00 -10.15 8.19
N TYR A 137 -2.33 -9.75 7.11
CA TYR A 137 -0.88 -9.87 6.96
C TYR A 137 -0.10 -9.13 8.06
N ALA A 138 -0.52 -7.91 8.42
CA ALA A 138 0.13 -7.12 9.46
C ALA A 138 0.03 -7.78 10.84
N PHE A 139 -1.15 -8.30 11.18
CA PHE A 139 -1.41 -8.86 12.51
C PHE A 139 -0.98 -10.32 12.66
N ASP A 140 -1.18 -11.15 11.63
CA ASP A 140 -0.93 -12.59 11.71
C ASP A 140 0.49 -12.97 11.27
N ASP A 141 1.00 -12.40 10.17
CA ASP A 141 2.33 -12.71 9.66
C ASP A 141 3.41 -11.82 10.29
N LEU A 142 3.19 -10.50 10.30
CA LEU A 142 4.18 -9.55 10.84
C LEU A 142 4.08 -9.38 12.36
N ARG A 143 3.02 -9.92 13.00
CA ARG A 143 2.79 -9.86 14.45
C ARG A 143 2.80 -8.43 15.00
N LEU A 144 2.23 -7.48 14.26
CA LEU A 144 2.06 -6.13 14.72
C LEU A 144 0.90 -6.03 15.72
N HIS A 145 0.99 -5.06 16.62
CA HIS A 145 -0.07 -4.74 17.58
C HIS A 145 -1.06 -3.74 16.99
N ARG A 146 -0.58 -2.84 16.12
CA ARG A 146 -1.35 -1.69 15.62
C ARG A 146 -1.05 -1.39 14.15
N VAL A 147 -2.09 -0.98 13.41
CA VAL A 147 -1.93 -0.35 12.09
C VAL A 147 -2.55 1.03 12.11
N GLU A 148 -1.81 2.01 11.59
CA GLU A 148 -2.20 3.41 11.50
C GLU A 148 -2.54 3.78 10.06
N ALA A 149 -3.39 4.78 9.88
CA ALA A 149 -3.69 5.40 8.60
C ALA A 149 -3.92 6.90 8.78
N ALA A 150 -3.74 7.66 7.70
CA ALA A 150 -4.10 9.07 7.69
C ALA A 150 -4.71 9.44 6.34
N CYS A 151 -5.65 10.37 6.34
CA CYS A 151 -6.18 10.96 5.11
C CYS A 151 -6.43 12.47 5.30
N LEU A 152 -6.41 13.23 4.20
CA LEU A 152 -6.77 14.65 4.23
C LEU A 152 -8.12 14.87 4.90
N VAL A 153 -8.28 15.94 5.66
CA VAL A 153 -9.52 16.21 6.44
C VAL A 153 -10.77 16.22 5.59
N HIS A 154 -10.67 16.57 4.31
CA HIS A 154 -11.76 16.59 3.34
C HIS A 154 -11.86 15.33 2.45
N ASN A 155 -11.04 14.30 2.69
CA ASN A 155 -11.09 13.04 1.93
C ASN A 155 -12.12 12.09 2.54
N GLU A 156 -13.40 12.43 2.41
CA GLU A 156 -14.50 11.62 2.93
C GLU A 156 -14.53 10.17 2.37
N PRO A 157 -14.22 9.90 1.09
CA PRO A 157 -14.14 8.52 0.61
C PRO A 157 -13.13 7.66 1.38
N SER A 158 -11.94 8.18 1.68
CA SER A 158 -10.94 7.47 2.47
C SER A 158 -11.36 7.32 3.94
N ARG A 159 -11.90 8.38 4.54
CA ARG A 159 -12.44 8.33 5.91
C ARG A 159 -13.50 7.23 6.06
N ASN A 160 -14.50 7.21 5.19
CA ASN A 160 -15.59 6.25 5.24
C ASN A 160 -15.11 4.82 5.01
N LEU A 161 -14.12 4.61 4.15
CA LEU A 161 -13.48 3.32 3.94
C LEU A 161 -12.80 2.81 5.22
N LEU A 162 -12.00 3.65 5.87
CA LEU A 162 -11.28 3.30 7.11
C LEU A 162 -12.26 2.96 8.24
N LEU A 163 -13.29 3.77 8.45
CA LEU A 163 -14.32 3.52 9.47
C LEU A 163 -15.08 2.22 9.19
N LYS A 164 -15.44 1.95 7.92
CA LYS A 164 -16.12 0.71 7.51
C LYS A 164 -15.31 -0.54 7.86
N ILE A 165 -13.99 -0.48 7.69
CA ILE A 165 -13.08 -1.61 7.99
C ILE A 165 -12.93 -1.79 9.51
N GLY A 166 -13.10 -0.72 10.29
CA GLY A 166 -13.04 -0.74 11.75
C GLY A 166 -11.91 0.04 12.36
N PHE A 167 -11.27 0.91 11.57
CA PHE A 167 -10.38 1.88 12.16
C PHE A 167 -11.14 2.86 13.06
N THR A 168 -10.51 3.28 14.14
CA THR A 168 -10.97 4.37 15.00
C THR A 168 -10.32 5.67 14.54
N GLU A 169 -11.10 6.73 14.35
CA GLU A 169 -10.60 8.08 14.13
C GLU A 169 -10.07 8.62 15.46
N GLU A 170 -8.79 9.00 15.52
CA GLU A 170 -8.11 9.36 16.77
C GLU A 170 -7.86 10.87 16.92
N GLY A 171 -8.00 11.61 15.83
CA GLY A 171 -7.83 13.06 15.86
C GLY A 171 -7.37 13.66 14.54
N VAL A 172 -6.87 14.89 14.62
CA VAL A 172 -6.33 15.64 13.48
C VAL A 172 -4.88 16.05 13.76
N ALA A 173 -3.99 15.65 12.89
CA ALA A 173 -2.60 16.09 12.87
C ALA A 173 -2.46 17.30 11.95
N ARG A 174 -2.07 18.47 12.51
CA ARG A 174 -1.91 19.70 11.73
C ARG A 174 -0.67 19.64 10.86
N GLN A 175 -0.78 20.09 9.60
CA GLN A 175 0.33 20.17 8.63
C GLN A 175 1.19 18.91 8.62
N TYR A 176 0.53 17.75 8.57
CA TYR A 176 1.16 16.44 8.78
C TYR A 176 1.93 15.94 7.57
N LEU A 177 1.35 16.03 6.39
CA LEU A 177 1.98 15.57 5.15
C LEU A 177 1.92 16.64 4.07
N CYS A 178 2.96 16.67 3.22
CA CYS A 178 3.02 17.55 2.06
C CYS A 178 2.33 16.88 0.86
N ILE A 179 1.10 17.30 0.58
CA ILE A 179 0.26 16.79 -0.51
C ILE A 179 0.14 17.88 -1.57
N ASP A 180 0.39 17.52 -2.81
CA ASP A 180 0.40 18.43 -3.97
C ASP A 180 1.17 19.74 -3.68
N GLY A 181 2.36 19.61 -3.06
CA GLY A 181 3.26 20.71 -2.72
C GLY A 181 2.85 21.55 -1.53
N ARG A 182 1.84 21.18 -0.75
CA ARG A 182 1.38 21.93 0.42
C ARG A 182 1.31 21.05 1.65
N TRP A 183 1.79 21.55 2.79
CA TRP A 183 1.57 20.94 4.09
C TRP A 183 0.11 21.00 4.45
N GLN A 184 -0.53 19.88 4.72
CA GLN A 184 -1.97 19.79 4.94
C GLN A 184 -2.32 18.99 6.20
N ASP A 185 -3.45 19.36 6.81
CA ASP A 185 -4.00 18.67 7.95
C ASP A 185 -4.56 17.31 7.55
N HIS A 186 -4.36 16.31 8.39
CA HIS A 186 -4.85 14.96 8.17
C HIS A 186 -5.63 14.45 9.39
N ARG A 187 -6.73 13.76 9.13
CA ARG A 187 -7.34 12.87 10.12
C ARG A 187 -6.45 11.67 10.32
N THR A 188 -6.23 11.28 11.56
CA THR A 188 -5.44 10.10 11.94
C THR A 188 -6.34 8.99 12.44
N PHE A 189 -5.99 7.77 12.10
CA PHE A 189 -6.75 6.57 12.41
C PHE A 189 -5.83 5.48 12.93
N GLY A 190 -6.36 4.65 13.82
CA GLY A 190 -5.71 3.44 14.32
C GLY A 190 -6.66 2.26 14.36
N ILE A 191 -6.10 1.06 14.17
CA ILE A 191 -6.78 -0.21 14.42
C ILE A 191 -5.83 -1.14 15.16
N LEU A 192 -6.32 -1.82 16.18
CA LEU A 192 -5.56 -2.78 16.97
C LEU A 192 -5.83 -4.21 16.51
N GLN A 193 -4.89 -5.09 16.77
CA GLN A 193 -5.08 -6.53 16.53
C GLN A 193 -6.34 -7.07 17.23
N ALA A 194 -6.61 -6.58 18.47
CA ALA A 194 -7.79 -6.99 19.22
C ALA A 194 -9.10 -6.57 18.55
N ASP A 195 -9.16 -5.36 17.96
CA ASP A 195 -10.35 -4.86 17.25
C ASP A 195 -10.69 -5.73 16.03
N ARG A 196 -9.65 -6.24 15.35
CA ARG A 196 -9.81 -7.12 14.18
C ARG A 196 -10.37 -8.49 14.56
N ARG A 197 -9.89 -9.06 15.67
CA ARG A 197 -10.35 -10.38 16.17
C ARG A 197 -11.78 -10.35 16.69
N ALA A 198 -12.25 -9.24 17.22
CA ALA A 198 -13.61 -9.11 17.71
C ALA A 198 -14.68 -9.07 16.59
N LYS A 199 -14.28 -8.88 15.32
CA LYS A 199 -15.17 -8.81 14.15
C LYS A 199 -15.20 -10.10 13.32
N ASN A 200 -14.32 -11.05 13.59
CA ASN A 200 -14.27 -12.38 12.99
C ASN A 200 -14.84 -13.42 13.96
#